data_1c59b36472d43c93e09866de1d7c2d79
#
_entry.id   1c59b36472d43c93e09866de1d7c2d79
#
_cell.length_a   1.000
_cell.length_b   1.000
_cell.length_c   1.000
_cell.angle_alpha   90.00
_cell.angle_beta   90.00
_cell.angle_gamma   90.00
#
_symmetry.space_group_name_H-M   'P 1'
#
loop_
_entity.id
_entity.type
_entity.pdbx_description
1 polymer ?
#
loop_
_entity_poly.entity_id
_entity_poly.type
_entity_poly.pdbx_seq_one_letter_code
_entity_poly.pdbx_strand_id
1 'polypeptide(L)'
;MNTKIALVSLAVLSTVSLSAAHTVYGLTTRDQLIRFDSSSPTMVMQANFVWGLAANESLVGIDFRPSNNMLYGVGSFGNIYTLNTTNAMATKVATIMDSVTNMPINLWGAEFGVDFNPVPDRLRITSNLGQNLRVNVATGSTVQDGMLNQGSGAPHIVGSAYTNNTFPGTTTQLFNLDSASNMLTLQNPPNAGTQVNVGPLGMDITALAGFDIVTRNSMNEAFAAIQLNGMTGSKFARINLGTGAATLVGDISMAMSSDSLAVRDIAINPVPEPTTMLALGAGLAAISRRRRKS
;
A
#
# COMPACT_ATOMS: atom_id res chain seq x y z
N MET A 1 18.17 17.24 -65.64
CA MET A 1 18.69 16.47 -64.47
C MET A 1 17.77 16.81 -63.29
N ASN A 2 16.74 16.01 -63.03
CA ASN A 2 15.75 16.30 -62.00
C ASN A 2 16.06 15.43 -60.75
N THR A 3 16.60 16.04 -59.71
CA THR A 3 16.87 15.36 -58.44
C THR A 3 15.59 15.39 -57.62
N LYS A 4 15.01 14.21 -57.41
CA LYS A 4 13.87 14.02 -56.49
C LYS A 4 14.43 13.86 -55.08
N ILE A 5 14.15 14.82 -54.21
CA ILE A 5 14.40 14.71 -52.76
C ILE A 5 13.27 13.94 -52.15
N ALA A 6 13.55 12.75 -51.63
CA ALA A 6 12.61 11.97 -50.86
C ALA A 6 12.65 12.44 -49.39
N LEU A 7 11.54 13.03 -48.91
CA LEU A 7 11.34 13.30 -47.48
C LEU A 7 11.02 11.98 -46.80
N VAL A 8 11.92 11.53 -45.95
CA VAL A 8 11.66 10.43 -45.01
C VAL A 8 11.10 11.04 -43.74
N SER A 9 9.79 10.94 -43.54
CA SER A 9 9.16 11.33 -42.25
C SER A 9 9.39 10.25 -41.22
N LEU A 10 10.24 10.57 -40.23
CA LEU A 10 10.48 9.74 -39.07
C LEU A 10 9.29 9.89 -38.07
N ALA A 11 8.39 8.94 -38.11
CA ALA A 11 7.31 8.87 -37.11
C ALA A 11 7.92 8.43 -35.77
N VAL A 12 8.04 9.38 -34.85
CA VAL A 12 8.38 9.08 -33.44
C VAL A 12 7.14 8.45 -32.82
N LEU A 13 7.11 7.12 -32.72
CA LEU A 13 6.15 6.41 -31.86
C LEU A 13 6.55 6.71 -30.41
N SER A 14 5.84 7.63 -29.77
CA SER A 14 5.85 7.75 -28.31
C SER A 14 5.21 6.47 -27.74
N THR A 15 6.01 5.59 -27.20
CA THR A 15 5.52 4.47 -26.38
C THR A 15 4.96 5.06 -25.10
N VAL A 16 3.64 5.26 -25.06
CA VAL A 16 2.93 5.44 -23.79
C VAL A 16 3.10 4.10 -23.06
N SER A 17 3.99 4.05 -22.09
CA SER A 17 4.06 2.94 -21.15
C SER A 17 2.75 2.95 -20.35
N LEU A 18 1.77 2.13 -20.76
CA LEU A 18 0.62 1.84 -19.90
C LEU A 18 1.19 1.18 -18.64
N SER A 19 1.23 1.93 -17.53
CA SER A 19 1.43 1.32 -16.22
C SER A 19 0.35 0.24 -16.06
N ALA A 20 0.79 -0.99 -15.79
CA ALA A 20 -0.17 -2.07 -15.60
C ALA A 20 -1.04 -1.74 -14.39
N ALA A 21 -2.35 -1.92 -14.55
CA ALA A 21 -3.31 -1.76 -13.47
C ALA A 21 -3.02 -2.76 -12.34
N HIS A 22 -3.18 -2.31 -11.10
CA HIS A 22 -3.01 -3.12 -9.90
C HIS A 22 -4.36 -3.28 -9.21
N THR A 23 -4.63 -4.48 -8.68
CA THR A 23 -5.75 -4.68 -7.76
C THR A 23 -5.39 -4.13 -6.40
N VAL A 24 -6.13 -3.13 -5.95
CA VAL A 24 -5.99 -2.48 -4.65
C VAL A 24 -7.10 -2.95 -3.73
N TYR A 25 -6.74 -3.36 -2.53
CA TYR A 25 -7.67 -3.55 -1.42
C TYR A 25 -7.56 -2.35 -0.50
N GLY A 26 -8.69 -1.83 -0.06
CA GLY A 26 -8.75 -0.74 0.91
C GLY A 26 -9.53 -1.15 2.15
N LEU A 27 -9.08 -0.71 3.30
CA LEU A 27 -9.80 -0.81 4.57
C LEU A 27 -10.49 0.52 4.85
N THR A 28 -11.82 0.54 4.90
CA THR A 28 -12.55 1.77 5.25
C THR A 28 -12.60 1.98 6.76
N THR A 29 -12.92 3.21 7.19
CA THR A 29 -13.14 3.55 8.60
C THR A 29 -14.37 2.85 9.21
N ARG A 30 -15.17 2.15 8.40
CA ARG A 30 -16.33 1.35 8.81
C ARG A 30 -16.05 -0.15 8.79
N ASP A 31 -14.79 -0.57 8.81
CA ASP A 31 -14.37 -1.97 8.70
C ASP A 31 -14.94 -2.68 7.47
N GLN A 32 -14.95 -2.00 6.32
CA GLN A 32 -15.23 -2.63 5.04
C GLN A 32 -13.92 -2.90 4.31
N LEU A 33 -13.76 -4.10 3.79
CA LEU A 33 -12.73 -4.42 2.82
C LEU A 33 -13.29 -4.12 1.42
N ILE A 34 -12.74 -3.10 0.78
CA ILE A 34 -13.09 -2.70 -0.58
C ILE A 34 -12.04 -3.18 -1.58
N ARG A 35 -12.43 -3.31 -2.85
CA ARG A 35 -11.52 -3.67 -3.94
C ARG A 35 -11.77 -2.78 -5.16
N PHE A 36 -10.70 -2.26 -5.75
CA PHE A 36 -10.75 -1.44 -6.96
C PHE A 36 -9.47 -1.61 -7.79
N ASP A 37 -9.50 -1.09 -9.00
CA ASP A 37 -8.36 -1.01 -9.90
C ASP A 37 -7.60 0.31 -9.69
N SER A 38 -6.27 0.27 -9.60
CA SER A 38 -5.41 1.45 -9.39
C SER A 38 -5.54 2.51 -10.48
N SER A 39 -6.05 2.16 -11.67
CA SER A 39 -6.33 3.08 -12.76
C SER A 39 -7.75 3.67 -12.73
N SER A 40 -8.65 3.09 -11.91
CA SER A 40 -10.07 3.45 -11.87
C SER A 40 -10.62 3.43 -10.43
N PRO A 41 -10.10 4.24 -9.52
CA PRO A 41 -10.49 4.23 -8.10
C PRO A 41 -11.96 4.64 -7.87
N THR A 42 -12.60 5.32 -8.82
CA THR A 42 -14.02 5.68 -8.80
C THR A 42 -14.95 4.50 -9.09
N MET A 43 -14.40 3.31 -9.31
CA MET A 43 -15.15 2.09 -9.61
C MET A 43 -14.82 0.99 -8.60
N VAL A 44 -15.18 1.19 -7.32
CA VAL A 44 -15.05 0.14 -6.32
C VAL A 44 -15.95 -1.03 -6.70
N MET A 45 -15.33 -2.19 -6.95
CA MET A 45 -15.97 -3.40 -7.46
C MET A 45 -16.54 -4.30 -6.35
N GLN A 46 -16.04 -4.12 -5.12
CA GLN A 46 -16.41 -4.92 -3.96
C GLN A 46 -16.31 -4.06 -2.70
N ALA A 47 -17.29 -4.18 -1.80
CA ALA A 47 -17.28 -3.58 -0.47
C ALA A 47 -17.99 -4.52 0.50
N ASN A 48 -17.23 -5.31 1.24
CA ASN A 48 -17.75 -6.27 2.20
C ASN A 48 -17.34 -5.87 3.62
N PHE A 49 -18.28 -5.89 4.57
CA PHE A 49 -17.93 -5.72 5.97
C PHE A 49 -17.02 -6.86 6.44
N VAL A 50 -15.96 -6.51 7.16
CA VAL A 50 -15.10 -7.50 7.80
C VAL A 50 -15.87 -8.15 8.93
N TRP A 51 -15.81 -9.47 8.99
CA TRP A 51 -16.45 -10.26 10.05
C TRP A 51 -15.49 -11.33 10.58
N GLY A 52 -15.73 -11.83 11.80
CA GLY A 52 -14.84 -12.79 12.46
C GLY A 52 -13.77 -12.13 13.33
N LEU A 53 -13.82 -10.81 13.51
CA LEU A 53 -13.00 -10.09 14.50
C LEU A 53 -13.47 -10.41 15.93
N ALA A 54 -12.62 -10.17 16.93
CA ALA A 54 -13.03 -10.20 18.32
C ALA A 54 -14.12 -9.13 18.60
N ALA A 55 -14.94 -9.36 19.62
CA ALA A 55 -16.02 -8.44 19.94
C ALA A 55 -15.49 -7.02 20.22
N ASN A 56 -16.10 -6.01 19.59
CA ASN A 56 -15.73 -4.58 19.67
C ASN A 56 -14.32 -4.26 19.15
N GLU A 57 -13.71 -5.13 18.38
CA GLU A 57 -12.44 -4.87 17.71
C GLU A 57 -12.67 -4.41 16.28
N SER A 58 -11.91 -3.40 15.86
CA SER A 58 -11.84 -2.90 14.48
C SER A 58 -10.45 -3.13 13.92
N LEU A 59 -10.31 -3.21 12.60
CA LEU A 59 -8.98 -3.24 11.97
C LEU A 59 -8.36 -1.84 11.94
N VAL A 60 -7.06 -1.76 12.17
CA VAL A 60 -6.29 -0.51 12.12
C VAL A 60 -5.39 -0.42 10.89
N GLY A 61 -5.10 -1.55 10.22
CA GLY A 61 -4.32 -1.59 8.98
C GLY A 61 -4.30 -2.98 8.36
N ILE A 62 -3.92 -3.04 7.09
CA ILE A 62 -3.86 -4.27 6.29
C ILE A 62 -2.63 -4.28 5.40
N ASP A 63 -2.05 -5.46 5.14
CA ASP A 63 -1.04 -5.63 4.11
C ASP A 63 -0.95 -7.07 3.59
N PHE A 64 -0.49 -7.23 2.34
CA PHE A 64 -0.15 -8.52 1.76
C PHE A 64 1.23 -8.99 2.21
N ARG A 65 1.29 -10.16 2.87
CA ARG A 65 2.56 -10.74 3.25
C ARG A 65 3.28 -11.33 2.03
N PRO A 66 4.47 -10.83 1.65
CA PRO A 66 5.16 -11.29 0.43
C PRO A 66 5.48 -12.79 0.41
N SER A 67 5.71 -13.41 1.59
CA SER A 67 6.12 -14.82 1.67
C SER A 67 5.01 -15.81 1.33
N ASN A 68 3.73 -15.42 1.41
CA ASN A 68 2.61 -16.33 1.13
C ASN A 68 1.46 -15.68 0.34
N ASN A 69 1.56 -14.41 -0.01
CA ASN A 69 0.57 -13.61 -0.74
C ASN A 69 -0.83 -13.60 -0.09
N MET A 70 -0.91 -13.81 1.23
CA MET A 70 -2.16 -13.67 1.97
C MET A 70 -2.30 -12.24 2.50
N LEU A 71 -3.53 -11.72 2.49
CA LEU A 71 -3.85 -10.43 3.11
C LEU A 71 -3.93 -10.62 4.63
N TYR A 72 -3.19 -9.80 5.37
CA TYR A 72 -3.23 -9.74 6.82
C TYR A 72 -3.88 -8.45 7.27
N GLY A 73 -4.45 -8.48 8.48
CA GLY A 73 -5.00 -7.32 9.15
C GLY A 73 -4.56 -7.26 10.60
N VAL A 74 -4.38 -6.05 11.09
CA VAL A 74 -4.07 -5.76 12.50
C VAL A 74 -5.32 -5.22 13.17
N GLY A 75 -5.77 -5.88 14.24
CA GLY A 75 -6.89 -5.44 15.05
C GLY A 75 -6.46 -4.40 16.10
N SER A 76 -7.40 -3.55 16.51
CA SER A 76 -7.17 -2.48 17.50
C SER A 76 -6.75 -3.00 18.88
N PHE A 77 -7.03 -4.27 19.19
CA PHE A 77 -6.57 -4.94 20.43
C PHE A 77 -5.25 -5.70 20.24
N GLY A 78 -4.56 -5.50 19.11
CA GLY A 78 -3.31 -6.18 18.80
C GLY A 78 -3.48 -7.63 18.32
N ASN A 79 -4.66 -8.02 17.89
CA ASN A 79 -4.84 -9.29 17.23
C ASN A 79 -4.41 -9.21 15.76
N ILE A 80 -3.75 -10.25 15.28
CA ILE A 80 -3.37 -10.41 13.89
C ILE A 80 -4.33 -11.38 13.24
N TYR A 81 -4.84 -11.00 12.07
CA TYR A 81 -5.79 -11.77 11.29
C TYR A 81 -5.26 -12.03 9.89
N THR A 82 -5.66 -13.14 9.29
CA THR A 82 -5.68 -13.28 7.83
C THR A 82 -7.08 -12.90 7.33
N LEU A 83 -7.16 -12.22 6.19
CA LEU A 83 -8.40 -11.75 5.60
C LEU A 83 -8.68 -12.48 4.28
N ASN A 84 -9.86 -13.03 4.15
CA ASN A 84 -10.31 -13.58 2.88
C ASN A 84 -10.70 -12.43 1.94
N THR A 85 -9.98 -12.28 0.84
CA THR A 85 -10.18 -11.19 -0.12
C THR A 85 -11.49 -11.25 -0.88
N THR A 86 -12.21 -12.38 -0.87
CA THR A 86 -13.49 -12.54 -1.57
C THR A 86 -14.68 -12.15 -0.69
N ASN A 87 -14.66 -12.53 0.59
CA ASN A 87 -15.82 -12.36 1.49
C ASN A 87 -15.52 -11.56 2.76
N ALA A 88 -14.29 -11.03 2.89
CA ALA A 88 -13.81 -10.26 4.04
C ALA A 88 -13.85 -11.00 5.39
N MET A 89 -13.85 -12.35 5.40
CA MET A 89 -13.73 -13.12 6.63
C MET A 89 -12.35 -12.95 7.25
N ALA A 90 -12.30 -12.53 8.50
CA ALA A 90 -11.11 -12.47 9.32
C ALA A 90 -10.92 -13.77 10.11
N THR A 91 -9.72 -14.34 10.06
CA THR A 91 -9.34 -15.51 10.86
C THR A 91 -8.14 -15.12 11.71
N LYS A 92 -8.32 -15.15 13.03
CA LYS A 92 -7.24 -14.81 13.97
C LYS A 92 -6.10 -15.81 13.88
N VAL A 93 -4.86 -15.31 13.78
CA VAL A 93 -3.62 -16.11 13.70
C VAL A 93 -2.73 -15.93 14.93
N ALA A 94 -2.69 -14.72 15.53
CA ALA A 94 -1.86 -14.43 16.69
C ALA A 94 -2.42 -13.21 17.45
N THR A 95 -1.80 -12.91 18.60
CA THR A 95 -1.91 -11.63 19.30
C THR A 95 -0.49 -11.09 19.52
N ILE A 96 -0.27 -9.79 19.37
CA ILE A 96 1.04 -9.18 19.58
C ILE A 96 1.43 -9.25 21.05
N MET A 97 2.60 -9.85 21.28
CA MET A 97 3.13 -10.09 22.61
C MET A 97 4.58 -9.62 22.65
N ASP A 98 4.97 -8.90 23.66
CA ASP A 98 6.36 -8.50 23.87
C ASP A 98 7.29 -9.72 23.87
N SER A 99 8.33 -9.69 23.06
CA SER A 99 9.23 -10.83 22.84
C SER A 99 10.10 -11.19 24.05
N VAL A 100 10.20 -10.31 25.04
CA VAL A 100 11.01 -10.50 26.25
C VAL A 100 10.12 -10.85 27.44
N THR A 101 9.08 -10.06 27.67
CA THR A 101 8.20 -10.22 28.85
C THR A 101 7.05 -11.19 28.60
N ASN A 102 6.76 -11.49 27.35
CA ASN A 102 5.62 -12.28 26.90
C ASN A 102 4.25 -11.73 27.36
N MET A 103 4.19 -10.40 27.57
CA MET A 103 2.98 -9.67 27.91
C MET A 103 2.34 -9.08 26.66
N PRO A 104 1.00 -8.95 26.60
CA PRO A 104 0.33 -8.27 25.50
C PRO A 104 0.84 -6.82 25.32
N ILE A 105 1.08 -6.41 24.07
CA ILE A 105 1.39 -5.02 23.74
C ILE A 105 0.11 -4.33 23.32
N ASN A 106 -0.22 -3.24 24.01
CA ASN A 106 -1.31 -2.36 23.57
C ASN A 106 -0.86 -1.50 22.40
N LEU A 107 -1.69 -1.42 21.37
CA LEU A 107 -1.54 -0.41 20.33
C LEU A 107 -2.00 0.95 20.88
N TRP A 108 -1.23 1.99 20.60
CA TRP A 108 -1.54 3.35 21.02
C TRP A 108 -1.32 4.32 19.85
N GLY A 109 -2.35 5.11 19.59
CA GLY A 109 -2.51 5.95 18.42
C GLY A 109 -3.93 5.84 17.87
N ALA A 110 -4.27 6.73 16.96
CA ALA A 110 -5.53 6.71 16.23
C ALA A 110 -5.36 6.14 14.81
N GLU A 111 -4.20 6.42 14.20
CA GLU A 111 -3.87 5.97 12.86
C GLU A 111 -2.52 5.25 12.85
N PHE A 112 -2.42 4.28 11.94
CA PHE A 112 -1.31 3.33 11.90
C PHE A 112 -0.81 3.13 10.47
N GLY A 113 0.49 2.89 10.34
CA GLY A 113 1.08 2.29 9.14
C GLY A 113 1.34 0.81 9.39
N VAL A 114 0.93 -0.04 8.47
CA VAL A 114 1.04 -1.51 8.59
C VAL A 114 1.61 -2.06 7.30
N ASP A 115 2.80 -2.70 7.35
CA ASP A 115 3.42 -3.23 6.15
C ASP A 115 4.43 -4.35 6.46
N PHE A 116 4.56 -5.32 5.57
CA PHE A 116 5.51 -6.42 5.72
C PHE A 116 6.89 -6.06 5.19
N ASN A 117 7.90 -6.16 6.05
CA ASN A 117 9.29 -6.14 5.63
C ASN A 117 9.64 -7.46 4.90
N PRO A 118 9.94 -7.45 3.59
CA PRO A 118 10.18 -8.66 2.80
C PRO A 118 11.50 -9.37 3.12
N VAL A 119 12.44 -8.72 3.83
CA VAL A 119 13.75 -9.29 4.12
C VAL A 119 13.69 -10.23 5.33
N PRO A 120 13.29 -9.78 6.55
CA PRO A 120 13.16 -10.66 7.71
C PRO A 120 11.79 -11.33 7.81
N ASP A 121 10.86 -11.05 6.90
CA ASP A 121 9.47 -11.50 6.95
C ASP A 121 8.80 -11.13 8.28
N ARG A 122 8.75 -9.83 8.57
CA ARG A 122 8.15 -9.26 9.79
C ARG A 122 7.17 -8.15 9.44
N LEU A 123 6.03 -8.14 10.12
CA LEU A 123 5.06 -7.05 10.02
C LEU A 123 5.58 -5.85 10.83
N ARG A 124 5.68 -4.70 10.18
CA ARG A 124 5.91 -3.41 10.82
C ARG A 124 4.57 -2.80 11.18
N ILE A 125 4.47 -2.26 12.38
CA ILE A 125 3.34 -1.44 12.82
C ILE A 125 3.93 -0.14 13.36
N THR A 126 3.54 0.97 12.76
CA THR A 126 3.87 2.33 13.23
C THR A 126 2.59 3.04 13.65
N SER A 127 2.66 4.07 14.47
CA SER A 127 1.49 4.88 14.81
C SER A 127 1.79 6.38 14.76
N ASN A 128 0.73 7.17 14.63
CA ASN A 128 0.82 8.64 14.67
C ASN A 128 1.26 9.21 16.03
N LEU A 129 1.34 8.37 17.06
CA LEU A 129 1.91 8.74 18.37
C LEU A 129 3.33 8.19 18.58
N GLY A 130 3.97 7.65 17.55
CA GLY A 130 5.37 7.28 17.56
C GLY A 130 5.68 5.83 17.91
N GLN A 131 4.67 4.95 18.03
CA GLN A 131 4.90 3.52 18.23
C GLN A 131 5.57 2.91 17.00
N ASN A 132 6.51 1.94 17.23
CA ASN A 132 7.29 1.33 16.18
C ASN A 132 7.55 -0.14 16.55
N LEU A 133 6.81 -1.06 15.95
CA LEU A 133 6.79 -2.48 16.32
C LEU A 133 7.22 -3.36 15.15
N ARG A 134 7.89 -4.46 15.45
CA ARG A 134 8.18 -5.56 14.51
C ARG A 134 7.60 -6.86 15.02
N VAL A 135 6.67 -7.43 14.27
CA VAL A 135 5.85 -8.58 14.67
C VAL A 135 6.21 -9.81 13.84
N ASN A 136 6.41 -10.94 14.50
CA ASN A 136 6.33 -12.25 13.87
C ASN A 136 4.88 -12.70 13.85
N VAL A 137 4.21 -12.62 12.71
CA VAL A 137 2.77 -12.89 12.60
C VAL A 137 2.39 -14.35 12.86
N ALA A 138 3.34 -15.29 12.77
CA ALA A 138 3.07 -16.70 13.06
C ALA A 138 2.97 -16.99 14.58
N THR A 139 3.65 -16.19 15.41
CA THR A 139 3.73 -16.42 16.87
C THR A 139 3.18 -15.26 17.70
N GLY A 140 3.03 -14.07 17.09
CA GLY A 140 2.72 -12.82 17.80
C GLY A 140 3.93 -12.19 18.50
N SER A 141 5.10 -12.85 18.53
CA SER A 141 6.31 -12.32 19.16
C SER A 141 6.70 -10.99 18.53
N THR A 142 6.79 -9.93 19.35
CA THR A 142 6.92 -8.54 18.91
C THR A 142 8.09 -7.86 19.62
N VAL A 143 8.92 -7.20 18.84
CA VAL A 143 9.97 -6.30 19.33
C VAL A 143 9.43 -4.87 19.28
N GLN A 144 9.51 -4.16 20.39
CA GLN A 144 9.28 -2.73 20.45
C GLN A 144 10.60 -2.03 20.07
N ASP A 145 10.63 -1.44 18.90
CA ASP A 145 11.79 -0.69 18.39
C ASP A 145 11.83 0.74 18.96
N GLY A 146 12.86 1.51 18.64
CA GLY A 146 12.96 2.91 19.03
C GLY A 146 11.74 3.70 18.52
N MET A 147 11.22 4.60 19.36
CA MET A 147 10.08 5.46 18.98
C MET A 147 10.40 6.26 17.73
N LEU A 148 9.37 6.50 16.91
CA LEU A 148 9.48 7.35 15.74
C LEU A 148 9.92 8.76 16.15
N ASN A 149 10.93 9.28 15.48
CA ASN A 149 11.54 10.56 15.80
C ASN A 149 12.01 11.28 14.55
N GLN A 150 12.01 12.62 14.60
CA GLN A 150 12.44 13.47 13.49
C GLN A 150 13.09 14.75 14.04
N GLY A 151 14.41 14.75 14.15
CA GLY A 151 15.12 15.89 14.69
C GLY A 151 14.60 16.29 16.07
N SER A 152 14.02 17.50 16.19
CA SER A 152 13.43 18.00 17.44
C SER A 152 11.92 17.75 17.58
N GLY A 153 11.26 17.16 16.58
CA GLY A 153 9.81 16.95 16.55
C GLY A 153 9.42 15.47 16.63
N ALA A 154 8.16 15.22 16.98
CA ALA A 154 7.53 13.91 16.87
C ALA A 154 6.77 13.85 15.52
N PRO A 155 7.10 12.94 14.61
CA PRO A 155 6.36 12.77 13.36
C PRO A 155 5.00 12.15 13.62
N HIS A 156 3.97 12.52 12.83
CA HIS A 156 2.66 11.90 12.83
C HIS A 156 2.56 10.91 11.65
N ILE A 157 3.17 9.74 11.82
CA ILE A 157 3.17 8.71 10.78
C ILE A 157 1.79 8.04 10.70
N VAL A 158 1.19 8.09 9.52
CA VAL A 158 -0.17 7.60 9.25
C VAL A 158 -0.24 6.52 8.17
N GLY A 159 0.88 6.23 7.53
CA GLY A 159 1.03 5.14 6.56
C GLY A 159 2.50 4.77 6.43
N SER A 160 2.80 3.49 6.26
CA SER A 160 4.16 2.94 6.14
C SER A 160 4.20 1.90 5.04
N ALA A 161 5.25 1.89 4.22
CA ALA A 161 5.42 0.91 3.16
C ALA A 161 6.88 0.59 2.87
N TYR A 162 7.17 -0.70 2.69
CA TYR A 162 8.49 -1.20 2.28
C TYR A 162 8.61 -1.34 0.77
N THR A 163 9.77 -0.95 0.25
CA THR A 163 10.14 -1.22 -1.15
C THR A 163 10.56 -2.67 -1.35
N ASN A 164 10.67 -3.09 -2.63
CA ASN A 164 11.15 -4.42 -3.03
C ASN A 164 10.39 -5.55 -2.34
N ASN A 165 9.06 -5.43 -2.27
CA ASN A 165 8.16 -6.34 -1.56
C ASN A 165 7.99 -7.72 -2.22
N THR A 166 9.11 -8.33 -2.63
CA THR A 166 9.20 -9.70 -3.12
C THR A 166 9.93 -10.57 -2.09
N PHE A 167 9.49 -11.81 -1.92
CA PHE A 167 10.10 -12.73 -0.96
C PHE A 167 10.80 -13.90 -1.68
N PRO A 168 12.00 -14.29 -1.26
CA PRO A 168 12.85 -13.67 -0.25
C PRO A 168 13.45 -12.34 -0.76
N GLY A 169 13.29 -11.28 0.03
CA GLY A 169 13.91 -9.99 -0.26
C GLY A 169 15.38 -9.94 0.16
N THR A 170 16.18 -9.16 -0.55
CA THR A 170 17.61 -8.94 -0.21
C THR A 170 17.87 -7.56 0.36
N THR A 171 17.10 -6.57 -0.10
CA THR A 171 17.20 -5.16 0.34
C THR A 171 15.82 -4.52 0.32
N THR A 172 15.60 -3.58 1.23
CA THR A 172 14.38 -2.80 1.28
C THR A 172 14.59 -1.46 1.95
N GLN A 173 13.71 -0.49 1.69
CA GLN A 173 13.64 0.80 2.37
C GLN A 173 12.22 0.98 2.90
N LEU A 174 12.08 1.60 4.06
CA LEU A 174 10.80 1.91 4.68
C LEU A 174 10.47 3.37 4.47
N PHE A 175 9.41 3.64 3.73
CA PHE A 175 8.86 4.98 3.55
C PHE A 175 7.61 5.17 4.39
N ASN A 176 7.38 6.42 4.83
CA ASN A 176 6.22 6.77 5.65
C ASN A 176 5.57 8.05 5.15
N LEU A 177 4.26 8.17 5.35
CA LEU A 177 3.52 9.42 5.22
C LEU A 177 3.44 10.09 6.58
N ASP A 178 3.95 11.33 6.68
CA ASP A 178 3.83 12.18 7.86
C ASP A 178 2.77 13.26 7.62
N SER A 179 1.63 13.15 8.31
CA SER A 179 0.52 14.07 8.16
C SER A 179 0.75 15.42 8.88
N ALA A 180 1.63 15.49 9.87
CA ALA A 180 1.92 16.74 10.55
C ALA A 180 2.73 17.71 9.67
N SER A 181 3.63 17.17 8.86
CA SER A 181 4.49 17.94 7.95
C SER A 181 4.04 17.88 6.48
N ASN A 182 3.08 17.02 6.15
CA ASN A 182 2.67 16.72 4.76
C ASN A 182 3.85 16.25 3.88
N MET A 183 4.69 15.37 4.44
CA MET A 183 5.90 14.90 3.81
C MET A 183 5.87 13.40 3.58
N LEU A 184 6.55 12.95 2.53
CA LEU A 184 7.09 11.60 2.45
C LEU A 184 8.41 11.57 3.21
N THR A 185 8.57 10.60 4.11
CA THR A 185 9.81 10.39 4.88
C THR A 185 10.38 9.01 4.62
N LEU A 186 11.68 8.86 4.78
CA LEU A 186 12.40 7.59 4.81
C LEU A 186 12.75 7.28 6.27
N GLN A 187 12.31 6.14 6.78
CA GLN A 187 12.70 5.69 8.13
C GLN A 187 14.05 4.98 8.07
N ASN A 188 15.11 5.67 8.49
CA ASN A 188 16.48 5.17 8.42
C ASN A 188 17.36 5.65 9.60
N PRO A 189 17.88 4.76 10.47
CA PRO A 189 17.62 3.32 10.49
C PRO A 189 16.18 2.98 10.92
N PRO A 190 15.51 1.98 10.30
CA PRO A 190 14.10 1.70 10.58
C PRO A 190 13.83 1.28 12.03
N ASN A 191 14.76 0.58 12.66
CA ASN A 191 14.61 0.13 14.05
C ASN A 191 14.93 1.23 15.09
N ALA A 192 15.61 2.31 14.68
CA ALA A 192 15.78 3.49 15.54
C ALA A 192 14.58 4.45 15.44
N GLY A 193 13.68 4.25 14.48
CA GLY A 193 12.51 5.11 14.29
C GLY A 193 12.82 6.47 13.66
N THR A 194 14.06 6.67 13.18
CA THR A 194 14.51 7.99 12.68
C THR A 194 13.94 8.28 11.29
N GLN A 195 13.22 9.41 11.19
CA GLN A 195 12.63 9.89 9.95
C GLN A 195 13.57 10.89 9.25
N VAL A 196 13.78 10.68 7.96
CA VAL A 196 14.53 11.59 7.08
C VAL A 196 13.57 12.08 5.98
N ASN A 197 13.42 13.39 5.84
CA ASN A 197 12.54 13.96 4.81
C ASN A 197 13.02 13.59 3.41
N VAL A 198 12.10 13.07 2.60
CA VAL A 198 12.30 12.88 1.14
C VAL A 198 11.81 14.14 0.42
N GLY A 199 10.58 14.56 0.69
CA GLY A 199 10.02 15.76 0.12
C GLY A 199 8.51 15.91 0.38
N PRO A 200 7.95 17.10 0.05
CA PRO A 200 6.55 17.39 0.31
C PRO A 200 5.60 16.60 -0.60
N LEU A 201 4.46 16.18 -0.05
CA LEU A 201 3.37 15.57 -0.82
C LEU A 201 2.74 16.57 -1.81
N GLY A 202 2.89 17.88 -1.57
CA GLY A 202 2.29 18.93 -2.39
C GLY A 202 0.82 19.18 -2.11
N MET A 203 0.28 18.59 -1.03
CA MET A 203 -1.11 18.75 -0.60
C MET A 203 -1.23 18.58 0.91
N ASP A 204 -2.28 19.18 1.48
CA ASP A 204 -2.58 19.16 2.91
C ASP A 204 -3.47 17.96 3.22
N ILE A 205 -2.89 16.93 3.86
CA ILE A 205 -3.57 15.69 4.19
C ILE A 205 -3.99 15.65 5.66
N THR A 206 -5.08 14.95 5.94
CA THR A 206 -5.46 14.61 7.32
C THR A 206 -4.66 13.42 7.82
N ALA A 207 -4.89 13.02 9.07
CA ALA A 207 -4.30 11.80 9.63
C ALA A 207 -4.90 10.50 9.02
N LEU A 208 -6.03 10.59 8.31
CA LEU A 208 -6.62 9.43 7.65
C LEU A 208 -5.93 9.18 6.31
N ALA A 209 -4.99 8.25 6.29
CA ALA A 209 -4.27 7.86 5.09
C ALA A 209 -3.80 6.40 5.18
N GLY A 210 -3.79 5.71 4.03
CA GLY A 210 -3.15 4.41 3.84
C GLY A 210 -2.08 4.51 2.78
N PHE A 211 -1.03 3.68 2.87
CA PHE A 211 0.11 3.77 1.99
C PHE A 211 0.71 2.39 1.71
N ASP A 212 0.92 2.08 0.44
CA ASP A 212 1.55 0.82 0.04
C ASP A 212 2.44 1.00 -1.20
N ILE A 213 3.45 0.12 -1.31
CA ILE A 213 4.41 0.06 -2.42
C ILE A 213 4.39 -1.34 -3.01
N VAL A 214 4.00 -1.45 -4.27
CA VAL A 214 4.08 -2.71 -5.01
C VAL A 214 5.31 -2.75 -5.88
N THR A 215 6.00 -3.90 -5.91
CA THR A 215 7.17 -4.13 -6.76
C THR A 215 6.79 -5.01 -7.93
N ARG A 216 6.99 -4.51 -9.14
CA ARG A 216 6.78 -5.25 -10.38
C ARG A 216 7.95 -5.03 -11.34
N ASN A 217 8.48 -6.10 -11.92
CA ASN A 217 9.63 -6.02 -12.83
C ASN A 217 10.81 -5.22 -12.24
N SER A 218 11.08 -5.40 -10.96
CA SER A 218 12.11 -4.69 -10.17
C SER A 218 11.90 -3.18 -10.07
N MET A 219 10.70 -2.68 -10.36
CA MET A 219 10.31 -1.29 -10.15
C MET A 219 9.32 -1.18 -9.00
N ASN A 220 9.51 -0.18 -8.16
CA ASN A 220 8.61 0.14 -7.06
C ASN A 220 7.61 1.21 -7.51
N GLU A 221 6.33 0.90 -7.41
CA GLU A 221 5.23 1.85 -7.62
C GLU A 221 4.54 2.07 -6.28
N ALA A 222 4.47 3.33 -5.86
CA ALA A 222 3.93 3.72 -4.57
C ALA A 222 2.58 4.41 -4.71
N PHE A 223 1.62 4.02 -3.86
CA PHE A 223 0.25 4.51 -3.89
C PHE A 223 -0.22 4.85 -2.49
N ALA A 224 -1.12 5.83 -2.41
CA ALA A 224 -1.75 6.21 -1.16
C ALA A 224 -3.26 6.43 -1.34
N ALA A 225 -4.02 6.07 -0.32
CA ALA A 225 -5.35 6.60 -0.08
C ALA A 225 -5.18 7.77 0.90
N ILE A 226 -5.51 8.98 0.51
CA ILE A 226 -5.33 10.18 1.33
C ILE A 226 -6.63 10.97 1.45
N GLN A 227 -6.95 11.41 2.65
CA GLN A 227 -8.01 12.37 2.87
C GLN A 227 -7.40 13.78 2.93
N LEU A 228 -7.91 14.70 2.10
CA LEU A 228 -7.48 16.09 2.14
C LEU A 228 -8.24 16.86 3.22
N ASN A 229 -7.61 17.85 3.81
CA ASN A 229 -8.25 18.74 4.77
C ASN A 229 -9.51 19.37 4.16
N GLY A 230 -10.61 19.36 4.94
CA GLY A 230 -11.91 19.85 4.52
C GLY A 230 -12.74 18.86 3.68
N MET A 231 -12.23 17.64 3.40
CA MET A 231 -12.96 16.60 2.68
C MET A 231 -13.33 15.42 3.60
N THR A 232 -14.40 14.71 3.27
CA THR A 232 -14.90 13.57 4.07
C THR A 232 -14.47 12.22 3.52
N GLY A 233 -14.09 12.13 2.24
CA GLY A 233 -13.66 10.89 1.59
C GLY A 233 -12.18 10.91 1.21
N SER A 234 -11.67 9.75 0.85
CA SER A 234 -10.28 9.57 0.43
C SER A 234 -10.12 9.66 -1.07
N LYS A 235 -8.99 10.21 -1.50
CA LYS A 235 -8.50 10.20 -2.88
C LYS A 235 -7.39 9.18 -3.02
N PHE A 236 -7.35 8.52 -4.16
CA PHE A 236 -6.24 7.65 -4.53
C PHE A 236 -5.17 8.46 -5.25
N ALA A 237 -3.92 8.29 -4.87
CA ALA A 237 -2.78 9.03 -5.39
C ALA A 237 -1.60 8.10 -5.68
N ARG A 238 -0.76 8.49 -6.64
CA ARG A 238 0.59 7.94 -6.83
C ARG A 238 1.59 8.80 -6.07
N ILE A 239 2.56 8.17 -5.43
CA ILE A 239 3.61 8.87 -4.68
C ILE A 239 4.95 8.68 -5.40
N ASN A 240 5.65 9.76 -5.65
CA ASN A 240 7.01 9.70 -6.19
C ASN A 240 8.01 9.48 -5.04
N LEU A 241 8.61 8.31 -4.97
CA LEU A 241 9.54 7.95 -3.89
C LEU A 241 10.85 8.75 -3.89
N GLY A 242 11.19 9.42 -5.00
CA GLY A 242 12.39 10.26 -5.09
C GLY A 242 12.18 11.73 -4.70
N THR A 243 10.93 12.23 -4.77
CA THR A 243 10.61 13.64 -4.51
C THR A 243 9.57 13.87 -3.45
N GLY A 244 8.85 12.83 -3.03
CA GLY A 244 7.71 12.90 -2.12
C GLY A 244 6.40 13.30 -2.80
N ALA A 245 6.43 13.87 -4.00
CA ALA A 245 5.26 14.44 -4.64
C ALA A 245 4.14 13.42 -4.86
N ALA A 246 2.91 13.78 -4.45
CA ALA A 246 1.71 13.01 -4.69
C ALA A 246 0.98 13.52 -5.95
N THR A 247 0.52 12.60 -6.78
CA THR A 247 -0.30 12.88 -7.96
C THR A 247 -1.64 12.16 -7.81
N LEU A 248 -2.72 12.93 -7.75
CA LEU A 248 -4.07 12.38 -7.61
C LEU A 248 -4.47 11.59 -8.86
N VAL A 249 -5.04 10.42 -8.66
CA VAL A 249 -5.64 9.57 -9.71
C VAL A 249 -7.15 9.78 -9.75
N GLY A 250 -7.82 9.82 -8.59
CA GLY A 250 -9.25 10.04 -8.49
C GLY A 250 -9.79 9.82 -7.08
N ASP A 251 -11.10 10.02 -6.93
CA ASP A 251 -11.80 9.71 -5.69
C ASP A 251 -11.96 8.19 -5.52
N ILE A 252 -11.86 7.68 -4.29
CA ILE A 252 -12.20 6.29 -4.00
C ILE A 252 -13.69 6.22 -3.71
N SER A 253 -14.48 5.75 -4.68
CA SER A 253 -15.95 5.75 -4.58
C SER A 253 -16.58 4.52 -5.21
N MET A 254 -17.81 4.21 -4.80
CA MET A 254 -18.61 3.20 -5.47
C MET A 254 -19.01 3.70 -6.87
N ALA A 255 -19.13 2.78 -7.82
CA ALA A 255 -19.62 3.10 -9.15
C ALA A 255 -20.97 3.85 -9.07
N MET A 256 -21.10 4.93 -9.82
CA MET A 256 -22.29 5.79 -9.85
C MET A 256 -22.62 6.52 -8.52
N SER A 257 -21.70 6.58 -7.57
CA SER A 257 -21.84 7.37 -6.35
C SER A 257 -20.94 8.61 -6.42
N SER A 258 -21.46 9.74 -5.97
CA SER A 258 -20.67 10.96 -5.74
C SER A 258 -19.95 10.92 -4.38
N ASP A 259 -20.32 9.97 -3.50
CA ASP A 259 -19.78 9.89 -2.16
C ASP A 259 -18.47 9.11 -2.16
N SER A 260 -17.38 9.77 -1.82
CA SER A 260 -16.08 9.16 -1.62
C SER A 260 -16.06 8.35 -0.32
N LEU A 261 -15.41 7.19 -0.35
CA LEU A 261 -15.23 6.34 0.82
C LEU A 261 -14.07 6.86 1.68
N ALA A 262 -14.23 6.85 2.99
CA ALA A 262 -13.16 7.14 3.94
C ALA A 262 -12.31 5.88 4.14
N VAL A 263 -11.09 5.87 3.59
CA VAL A 263 -10.18 4.72 3.56
C VAL A 263 -9.04 4.95 4.54
N ARG A 264 -8.89 4.03 5.49
CA ARG A 264 -7.87 4.08 6.54
C ARG A 264 -6.54 3.50 6.08
N ASP A 265 -6.58 2.43 5.28
CA ASP A 265 -5.37 1.77 4.79
C ASP A 265 -5.61 1.09 3.45
N ILE A 266 -4.53 0.84 2.72
CA ILE A 266 -4.55 0.12 1.45
C ILE A 266 -3.49 -0.96 1.41
N ALA A 267 -3.78 -2.04 0.67
CA ALA A 267 -2.82 -3.09 0.32
C ALA A 267 -2.97 -3.45 -1.15
N ILE A 268 -1.86 -3.54 -1.86
CA ILE A 268 -1.85 -3.83 -3.30
C ILE A 268 -1.50 -5.29 -3.51
N ASN A 269 -2.36 -6.00 -4.24
CA ASN A 269 -2.11 -7.41 -4.54
C ASN A 269 -0.82 -7.54 -5.37
N PRO A 270 0.23 -8.22 -4.86
CA PRO A 270 1.49 -8.40 -5.59
C PRO A 270 1.35 -9.34 -6.79
N VAL A 271 0.30 -10.16 -6.85
CA VAL A 271 0.05 -11.13 -7.91
C VAL A 271 -0.83 -10.51 -9.02
N PRO A 272 -0.38 -10.49 -10.30
CA PRO A 272 -1.23 -10.07 -11.41
C PRO A 272 -2.49 -10.92 -11.51
N GLU A 273 -3.64 -10.30 -11.74
CA GLU A 273 -4.90 -11.03 -11.96
C GLU A 273 -4.78 -12.01 -13.15
N PRO A 274 -5.40 -13.20 -13.08
CA PRO A 274 -5.36 -14.20 -14.17
C PRO A 274 -5.83 -13.65 -15.54
N THR A 275 -6.72 -12.66 -15.53
CA THR A 275 -7.23 -12.00 -16.75
C THR A 275 -6.13 -11.21 -17.47
N THR A 276 -5.22 -10.58 -16.76
CA THR A 276 -4.06 -9.88 -17.33
C THR A 276 -3.09 -10.89 -17.95
N MET A 277 -2.91 -12.05 -17.35
CA MET A 277 -2.11 -13.15 -17.89
C MET A 277 -2.75 -13.78 -19.14
N LEU A 278 -4.08 -13.91 -19.17
CA LEU A 278 -4.82 -14.38 -20.35
C LEU A 278 -4.72 -13.40 -21.52
N ALA A 279 -4.83 -12.10 -21.28
CA ALA A 279 -4.68 -11.07 -22.31
C ALA A 279 -3.26 -11.04 -22.89
N LEU A 280 -2.24 -11.17 -22.06
CA LEU A 280 -0.84 -11.30 -22.51
C LEU A 280 -0.62 -12.60 -23.30
N GLY A 281 -1.16 -13.72 -22.86
CA GLY A 281 -1.10 -15.01 -23.53
C GLY A 281 -1.79 -14.99 -24.89
N ALA A 282 -2.98 -14.38 -24.99
CA ALA A 282 -3.73 -14.21 -26.24
C ALA A 282 -3.01 -13.27 -27.21
N GLY A 283 -2.42 -12.18 -26.71
CA GLY A 283 -1.61 -11.23 -27.49
C GLY A 283 -0.38 -11.90 -28.11
N LEU A 284 0.36 -12.68 -27.32
CA LEU A 284 1.54 -13.44 -27.77
C LEU A 284 1.16 -14.53 -28.81
N ALA A 285 0.04 -15.21 -28.59
CA ALA A 285 -0.48 -16.21 -29.55
C ALA A 285 -0.91 -15.58 -30.89
N ALA A 286 -1.49 -14.38 -30.85
CA ALA A 286 -1.87 -13.64 -32.07
C ALA A 286 -0.62 -13.17 -32.86
N ILE A 287 0.42 -12.72 -32.18
CA ILE A 287 1.70 -12.30 -32.78
C ILE A 287 2.42 -13.52 -33.41
N SER A 288 2.43 -14.66 -32.73
CA SER A 288 3.09 -15.90 -33.24
C SER A 288 2.38 -16.45 -34.43
N ARG A 289 1.03 -16.36 -34.54
CA ARG A 289 0.25 -16.74 -35.74
C ARG A 289 0.51 -15.83 -36.92
N ARG A 290 0.74 -14.52 -36.72
CA ARG A 290 1.10 -13.60 -37.81
C ARG A 290 2.47 -13.91 -38.40
N ARG A 291 3.47 -14.29 -37.59
CA ARG A 291 4.82 -14.65 -38.07
C ARG A 291 4.89 -15.98 -38.83
N ARG A 292 3.89 -16.87 -38.73
CA ARG A 292 3.83 -18.12 -39.46
C ARG A 292 3.12 -18.00 -40.82
N LYS A 293 2.54 -16.84 -41.14
CA LYS A 293 1.83 -16.58 -42.40
C LYS A 293 2.58 -15.60 -43.32
N SER A 294 3.74 -15.12 -42.94
CA SER A 294 4.71 -14.39 -43.76
C SER A 294 5.92 -15.26 -44.00
#